data_aaf2c241cfa59190ad577ce085678101
#
_entry.id   aaf2c241cfa59190ad577ce085678101
#
_cell.length_a   1.000
_cell.length_b   1.000
_cell.length_c   1.000
_cell.angle_alpha   90.00
_cell.angle_beta   90.00
_cell.angle_gamma   90.00
#
_symmetry.space_group_name_H-M   'P 1'
#
loop_
_entity.id
_entity.type
_entity.pdbx_description
1 polymer ?
#
loop_
_entity_poly.entity_id
_entity_poly.type
_entity_poly.pdbx_seq_one_letter_code
_entity_poly.pdbx_strand_id
1 'polypeptide(L)'
;VVMEVRTRDIWSLRPALQFGRSGGRNRASAGFEELNFLGLGMQLSLGYSSDKDRDSRFAAFRAPQIGHARWEFNVVAANNSDGHEYRLGLARPFFALDTRWSAGFDLLDDERREQRYRHGETIDRYLDDQRGFNIQAGWSPGLIGDLTQRFTFGAALEEHRFSAVAPIDGIGTTLLPEDRKLIYPWIGYELIQNRFVVEQNRDQMGRAEDILLGWHASARLGLAAGAFGADRRAWIYKGALSYGDRPNDTQSWLVSSEFSGRYENGGSAGTLSTIDARYDHRFNAFTTTHVRVRGDIGQNLDLDQPLALGGDNGLRGYPYRYANGERSALVTLEQRFYTDWYPFRLFRVGGAVFMDAGRVWGDTPEGPDNLGVLKDIGFGLRLANTRSGLGRVIHIDIAHPLDGGADISKLQFLISTEQSF
;
A
#
# COMPACT_ATOMS: atom_id res chain seq x y z
N VAL A 1 -30.08 -28.18 4.25
CA VAL A 1 -29.12 -27.95 3.16
C VAL A 1 -27.92 -28.83 3.39
N VAL A 2 -27.62 -29.74 2.47
CA VAL A 2 -26.40 -30.56 2.49
C VAL A 2 -25.35 -29.83 1.68
N MET A 3 -24.21 -29.50 2.28
CA MET A 3 -23.08 -28.91 1.60
C MET A 3 -22.08 -30.00 1.26
N GLU A 4 -21.85 -30.25 -0.03
CA GLU A 4 -20.81 -31.18 -0.50
C GLU A 4 -19.54 -30.39 -0.77
N VAL A 5 -18.46 -30.68 -0.07
CA VAL A 5 -17.15 -30.07 -0.28
C VAL A 5 -16.28 -31.06 -1.05
N ARG A 6 -15.94 -30.71 -2.30
CA ARG A 6 -14.99 -31.48 -3.12
C ARG A 6 -13.64 -30.79 -3.08
N THR A 7 -12.64 -31.45 -2.52
CA THR A 7 -11.26 -30.99 -2.50
C THR A 7 -10.45 -31.70 -3.59
N ARG A 8 -9.45 -31.02 -4.11
CA ARG A 8 -8.47 -31.58 -5.02
C ARG A 8 -7.08 -31.20 -4.54
N ASP A 9 -6.23 -32.17 -4.37
CA ASP A 9 -4.83 -31.92 -4.03
C ASP A 9 -4.14 -31.20 -5.18
N ILE A 10 -3.42 -30.16 -4.84
CA ILE A 10 -2.57 -29.39 -5.74
C ILE A 10 -1.14 -29.36 -5.18
N TRP A 11 -0.18 -29.13 -6.04
CA TRP A 11 1.18 -28.87 -5.59
C TRP A 11 1.20 -27.60 -4.74
N SER A 12 1.66 -27.73 -3.51
CA SER A 12 1.77 -26.62 -2.56
C SER A 12 3.06 -25.82 -2.78
N LEU A 13 4.13 -26.47 -3.24
CA LEU A 13 5.37 -25.79 -3.64
C LEU A 13 5.23 -25.20 -5.03
N ARG A 14 5.48 -23.92 -5.15
CA ARG A 14 5.40 -23.19 -6.42
C ARG A 14 6.56 -22.21 -6.60
N PRO A 15 7.05 -22.01 -7.83
CA PRO A 15 7.94 -20.89 -8.14
C PRO A 15 7.13 -19.58 -8.02
N ALA A 16 7.75 -18.55 -7.41
CA ALA A 16 7.24 -17.19 -7.33
C ALA A 16 8.15 -16.31 -8.20
N LEU A 17 7.62 -15.85 -9.32
CA LEU A 17 8.32 -14.96 -10.23
C LEU A 17 7.47 -13.69 -10.40
N GLN A 18 8.09 -12.53 -10.22
CA GLN A 18 7.46 -11.25 -10.44
C GLN A 18 8.41 -10.36 -11.24
N PHE A 19 7.84 -9.63 -12.16
CA PHE A 19 8.51 -8.56 -12.87
C PHE A 19 7.61 -7.36 -12.92
N GLY A 20 8.17 -6.18 -12.70
CA GLY A 20 7.48 -4.90 -12.79
C GLY A 20 8.39 -3.84 -13.39
N ARG A 21 7.78 -2.84 -13.99
CA ARG A 21 8.44 -1.64 -14.49
C ARG A 21 7.52 -0.46 -14.33
N SER A 22 8.00 0.61 -13.71
CA SER A 22 7.25 1.86 -13.56
C SER A 22 8.22 3.03 -13.49
N GLY A 23 7.85 4.17 -14.07
CA GLY A 23 8.68 5.37 -14.09
C GLY A 23 10.11 5.14 -14.64
N GLY A 24 10.26 4.25 -15.61
CA GLY A 24 11.57 3.90 -16.18
C GLY A 24 12.42 2.94 -15.34
N ARG A 25 11.95 2.48 -14.17
CA ARG A 25 12.69 1.60 -13.26
C ARG A 25 12.12 0.18 -13.25
N ASN A 26 13.01 -0.82 -13.27
CA ASN A 26 12.62 -2.22 -13.22
C ASN A 26 12.57 -2.72 -11.78
N ARG A 27 11.68 -3.67 -11.53
CA ARG A 27 11.60 -4.45 -10.30
C ARG A 27 11.45 -5.92 -10.68
N ALA A 28 12.23 -6.79 -10.08
CA ALA A 28 12.14 -8.22 -10.31
C ALA A 28 12.22 -8.98 -8.98
N SER A 29 11.51 -10.09 -8.88
CA SER A 29 11.71 -11.03 -7.80
C SER A 29 11.59 -12.47 -8.29
N ALA A 30 12.36 -13.36 -7.67
CA ALA A 30 12.34 -14.79 -7.93
C ALA A 30 12.46 -15.56 -6.62
N GLY A 31 11.71 -16.64 -6.47
CA GLY A 31 11.71 -17.41 -5.25
C GLY A 31 10.87 -18.67 -5.35
N PHE A 32 10.67 -19.30 -4.22
CA PHE A 32 9.80 -20.44 -4.02
C PHE A 32 8.87 -20.19 -2.84
N GLU A 33 7.63 -20.62 -2.99
CA GLU A 33 6.62 -20.57 -1.95
C GLU A 33 6.04 -21.97 -1.74
N GLU A 34 6.12 -22.43 -0.48
CA GLU A 34 5.41 -23.61 -0.03
C GLU A 34 4.17 -23.15 0.73
N LEU A 35 2.97 -23.46 0.21
CA LEU A 35 1.69 -22.97 0.77
C LEU A 35 1.07 -23.89 1.81
N ASN A 36 1.61 -25.07 1.97
CA ASN A 36 1.11 -26.07 2.91
C ASN A 36 2.26 -26.76 3.65
N PHE A 37 3.18 -25.97 4.16
CA PHE A 37 4.38 -26.44 4.84
C PHE A 37 4.02 -27.44 5.96
N LEU A 38 4.63 -28.62 5.90
CA LEU A 38 4.34 -29.78 6.77
C LEU A 38 2.87 -30.25 6.76
N GLY A 39 2.07 -29.90 5.75
CA GLY A 39 0.65 -30.27 5.68
C GLY A 39 -0.26 -29.48 6.64
N LEU A 40 0.25 -28.41 7.26
CA LEU A 40 -0.43 -27.66 8.32
C LEU A 40 -1.06 -26.34 7.84
N GLY A 41 -1.12 -26.11 6.52
CA GLY A 41 -1.61 -24.84 5.96
C GLY A 41 -0.70 -23.63 6.25
N MET A 42 0.51 -23.87 6.74
CA MET A 42 1.52 -22.85 6.96
C MET A 42 2.22 -22.53 5.64
N GLN A 43 2.75 -21.31 5.53
CA GLN A 43 3.42 -20.84 4.32
C GLN A 43 4.88 -20.54 4.61
N LEU A 44 5.77 -21.01 3.74
CA LEU A 44 7.18 -20.69 3.76
C LEU A 44 7.56 -20.09 2.40
N SER A 45 8.16 -18.93 2.40
CA SER A 45 8.63 -18.24 1.18
C SER A 45 10.12 -17.95 1.31
N LEU A 46 10.87 -18.29 0.26
CA LEU A 46 12.29 -17.97 0.15
C LEU A 46 12.48 -17.27 -1.21
N GLY A 47 13.19 -16.14 -1.22
CA GLY A 47 13.32 -15.42 -2.46
C GLY A 47 14.43 -14.38 -2.47
N TYR A 48 14.61 -13.87 -3.68
CA TYR A 48 15.44 -12.72 -4.00
C TYR A 48 14.58 -11.69 -4.72
N SER A 49 14.71 -10.42 -4.37
CA SER A 49 14.10 -9.30 -5.08
C SER A 49 15.15 -8.22 -5.35
N SER A 50 14.94 -7.51 -6.44
CA SER A 50 15.80 -6.40 -6.86
C SER A 50 14.93 -5.30 -7.42
N ASP A 51 15.13 -4.07 -6.97
CA ASP A 51 14.53 -2.86 -7.51
C ASP A 51 15.59 -1.73 -7.61
N LYS A 52 15.15 -0.51 -7.85
CA LYS A 52 16.06 0.64 -7.97
C LYS A 52 16.82 0.92 -6.67
N ASP A 53 16.21 0.69 -5.54
CA ASP A 53 16.72 1.15 -4.24
C ASP A 53 17.48 0.04 -3.51
N ARG A 54 17.12 -1.25 -3.81
CA ARG A 54 17.55 -2.36 -2.96
C ARG A 54 17.55 -3.71 -3.68
N ASP A 55 18.54 -4.52 -3.37
CA ASP A 55 18.55 -5.96 -3.57
C ASP A 55 18.30 -6.66 -2.22
N SER A 56 17.42 -7.65 -2.19
CA SER A 56 17.02 -8.33 -0.97
C SER A 56 17.02 -9.84 -1.13
N ARG A 57 17.56 -10.56 -0.16
CA ARG A 57 17.38 -12.00 0.02
C ARG A 57 16.54 -12.22 1.26
N PHE A 58 15.41 -12.86 1.12
CA PHE A 58 14.47 -12.98 2.23
C PHE A 58 13.99 -14.41 2.47
N ALA A 59 13.64 -14.67 3.71
CA ALA A 59 12.87 -15.79 4.16
C ALA A 59 11.65 -15.28 4.93
N ALA A 60 10.46 -15.78 4.59
CA ALA A 60 9.23 -15.42 5.27
C ALA A 60 8.46 -16.69 5.64
N PHE A 61 7.96 -16.75 6.86
CA PHE A 61 7.11 -17.81 7.35
C PHE A 61 5.81 -17.23 7.89
N ARG A 62 4.69 -17.81 7.51
CA ARG A 62 3.37 -17.41 7.98
C ARG A 62 2.55 -18.64 8.38
N ALA A 63 2.04 -18.61 9.59
CA ALA A 63 1.02 -19.55 10.06
C ALA A 63 -0.30 -18.76 10.21
N PRO A 64 -1.22 -18.84 9.23
CA PRO A 64 -2.45 -18.05 9.24
C PRO A 64 -3.45 -18.51 10.30
N GLN A 65 -3.23 -19.68 10.87
CA GLN A 65 -4.02 -20.20 11.98
C GLN A 65 -3.21 -21.17 12.82
N ILE A 66 -3.02 -20.84 14.09
CA ILE A 66 -2.40 -21.72 15.08
C ILE A 66 -3.49 -22.20 16.05
N GLY A 67 -3.71 -23.51 16.06
CA GLY A 67 -4.72 -24.15 16.92
C GLY A 67 -6.16 -23.67 16.65
N HIS A 68 -7.04 -23.89 17.61
CA HIS A 68 -8.46 -23.53 17.51
C HIS A 68 -8.73 -22.03 17.79
N ALA A 69 -7.78 -21.32 18.39
CA ALA A 69 -7.96 -19.94 18.83
C ALA A 69 -7.72 -18.88 17.72
N ARG A 70 -7.40 -19.32 16.50
CA ARG A 70 -7.17 -18.44 15.31
C ARG A 70 -6.07 -17.41 15.54
N TRP A 71 -4.99 -17.82 16.20
CA TRP A 71 -3.78 -17.04 16.25
C TRP A 71 -3.05 -17.10 14.91
N GLU A 72 -2.61 -15.96 14.44
CA GLU A 72 -1.76 -15.82 13.26
C GLU A 72 -0.33 -15.52 13.72
N PHE A 73 0.65 -16.16 13.09
CA PHE A 73 2.06 -15.89 13.33
C PHE A 73 2.74 -15.57 12.01
N ASN A 74 3.60 -14.60 12.02
CA ASN A 74 4.42 -14.24 10.88
C ASN A 74 5.83 -13.86 11.32
N VAL A 75 6.81 -14.26 10.53
CA VAL A 75 8.20 -13.83 10.66
C VAL A 75 8.77 -13.58 9.28
N VAL A 76 9.53 -12.51 9.16
CA VAL A 76 10.31 -12.16 7.97
C VAL A 76 11.73 -11.88 8.39
N ALA A 77 12.69 -12.42 7.66
CA ALA A 77 14.09 -12.09 7.78
C ALA A 77 14.64 -11.81 6.39
N ALA A 78 15.22 -10.63 6.19
CA ALA A 78 15.81 -10.22 4.93
C ALA A 78 17.20 -9.65 5.15
N ASN A 79 18.11 -10.05 4.27
CA ASN A 79 19.44 -9.45 4.14
C ASN A 79 19.44 -8.63 2.84
N ASN A 80 19.62 -7.34 3.00
CA ASN A 80 19.51 -6.36 1.96
C ASN A 80 20.88 -5.82 1.53
N SER A 81 21.00 -5.30 0.32
CA SER A 81 22.25 -4.66 -0.16
C SER A 81 22.64 -3.41 0.63
N ASP A 82 21.72 -2.88 1.43
CA ASP A 82 21.82 -1.63 2.16
C ASP A 82 21.49 -1.76 3.65
N GLY A 83 21.32 -2.98 4.16
CA GLY A 83 21.00 -3.25 5.55
C GLY A 83 20.28 -4.58 5.75
N HIS A 84 19.33 -4.62 6.66
CA HIS A 84 18.55 -5.82 6.99
C HIS A 84 17.11 -5.47 7.38
N GLU A 85 16.25 -6.49 7.39
CA GLU A 85 14.87 -6.35 7.89
C GLU A 85 14.47 -7.61 8.66
N TYR A 86 14.07 -7.43 9.91
CA TYR A 86 13.47 -8.48 10.73
C TYR A 86 12.09 -8.06 11.20
N ARG A 87 11.10 -8.88 10.93
CA ARG A 87 9.73 -8.69 11.45
C ARG A 87 9.26 -9.93 12.16
N LEU A 88 8.58 -9.75 13.27
CA LEU A 88 7.94 -10.80 14.04
C LEU A 88 6.57 -10.32 14.46
N GLY A 89 5.52 -11.11 14.20
CA GLY A 89 4.17 -10.79 14.62
C GLY A 89 3.44 -12.02 15.11
N LEU A 90 2.70 -11.85 16.20
CA LEU A 90 1.74 -12.81 16.70
C LEU A 90 0.44 -12.06 17.02
N ALA A 91 -0.66 -12.47 16.42
CA ALA A 91 -1.92 -11.79 16.61
C ALA A 91 -3.10 -12.76 16.57
N ARG A 92 -4.10 -12.47 17.36
CA ARG A 92 -5.47 -12.95 17.17
C ARG A 92 -6.32 -11.75 16.74
N PRO A 93 -6.57 -11.58 15.44
CA PRO A 93 -7.32 -10.43 14.94
C PRO A 93 -8.82 -10.54 15.25
N PHE A 94 -9.54 -9.47 15.02
CA PHE A 94 -10.99 -9.52 14.83
C PHE A 94 -11.29 -10.14 13.46
N PHE A 95 -11.35 -11.47 13.38
CA PHE A 95 -11.46 -12.22 12.12
C PHE A 95 -12.87 -12.22 11.49
N ALA A 96 -13.88 -11.74 12.23
CA ALA A 96 -15.26 -11.59 11.76
C ALA A 96 -15.93 -10.42 12.50
N LEU A 97 -17.06 -9.93 11.98
CA LEU A 97 -17.78 -8.80 12.55
C LEU A 97 -18.33 -9.09 13.97
N ASP A 98 -18.58 -10.34 14.28
CA ASP A 98 -19.07 -10.79 15.59
C ASP A 98 -17.95 -11.18 16.58
N THR A 99 -16.68 -11.11 16.17
CA THR A 99 -15.54 -11.42 17.02
C THR A 99 -15.48 -10.47 18.22
N ARG A 100 -15.37 -11.05 19.44
CA ARG A 100 -15.50 -10.30 20.69
C ARG A 100 -14.18 -9.71 21.22
N TRP A 101 -13.05 -10.29 20.87
CA TRP A 101 -11.77 -9.83 21.35
C TRP A 101 -10.63 -10.06 20.35
N SER A 102 -9.63 -9.26 20.45
CA SER A 102 -8.37 -9.36 19.70
C SER A 102 -7.19 -9.14 20.66
N ALA A 103 -6.04 -9.68 20.31
CA ALA A 103 -4.78 -9.38 20.99
C ALA A 103 -3.61 -9.65 20.04
N GLY A 104 -2.49 -8.99 20.25
CA GLY A 104 -1.31 -9.27 19.45
C GLY A 104 -0.15 -8.37 19.80
N PHE A 105 1.00 -8.71 19.22
CA PHE A 105 2.16 -7.85 19.22
C PHE A 105 2.89 -7.98 17.88
N ASP A 106 3.65 -6.95 17.52
CA ASP A 106 4.56 -6.91 16.39
C ASP A 106 5.88 -6.24 16.75
N LEU A 107 6.94 -6.73 16.14
CA LEU A 107 8.31 -6.24 16.26
C LEU A 107 8.83 -5.95 14.86
N LEU A 108 9.60 -4.87 14.73
CA LEU A 108 10.33 -4.47 13.54
C LEU A 108 11.75 -4.07 13.94
N ASP A 109 12.72 -4.52 13.18
CA ASP A 109 14.11 -4.05 13.19
C ASP A 109 14.55 -3.98 11.73
N ASP A 110 14.75 -2.77 11.22
CA ASP A 110 14.95 -2.51 9.80
C ASP A 110 16.00 -1.43 9.63
N GLU A 111 17.13 -1.80 9.07
CA GLU A 111 18.18 -0.89 8.64
C GLU A 111 18.14 -0.76 7.13
N ARG A 112 18.04 0.48 6.65
CA ARG A 112 17.96 0.77 5.22
C ARG A 112 18.61 2.08 4.84
N ARG A 113 19.06 2.13 3.58
CA ARG A 113 19.51 3.38 2.97
C ARG A 113 18.35 4.01 2.24
N GLU A 114 17.82 5.09 2.80
CA GLU A 114 16.79 5.89 2.15
C GLU A 114 17.38 6.79 1.09
N GLN A 115 16.60 7.05 0.04
CA GLN A 115 16.97 7.91 -1.07
C GLN A 115 15.92 9.00 -1.27
N ARG A 116 16.39 10.24 -1.41
CA ARG A 116 15.54 11.36 -1.83
C ARG A 116 15.68 11.57 -3.33
N TYR A 117 14.57 11.84 -3.96
CA TYR A 117 14.46 11.95 -5.40
C TYR A 117 14.02 13.35 -5.82
N ARG A 118 14.49 13.79 -6.98
CA ARG A 118 13.95 14.94 -7.70
C ARG A 118 14.05 14.67 -9.21
N HIS A 119 12.96 14.90 -9.95
CA HIS A 119 12.85 14.62 -11.38
C HIS A 119 13.28 13.20 -11.78
N GLY A 120 12.99 12.22 -10.90
CA GLY A 120 13.33 10.80 -11.13
C GLY A 120 14.77 10.41 -10.78
N GLU A 121 15.62 11.38 -10.42
CA GLU A 121 17.00 11.12 -10.05
C GLU A 121 17.22 11.24 -8.55
N THR A 122 18.12 10.41 -8.03
CA THR A 122 18.54 10.45 -6.62
C THR A 122 19.37 11.70 -6.38
N ILE A 123 19.00 12.50 -5.38
CA ILE A 123 19.69 13.74 -5.01
C ILE A 123 20.36 13.67 -3.64
N ASP A 124 19.94 12.72 -2.80
CA ASP A 124 20.40 12.60 -1.43
C ASP A 124 20.23 11.16 -0.92
N ARG A 125 21.06 10.73 0.02
CA ARG A 125 21.00 9.42 0.66
C ARG A 125 21.39 9.53 2.13
N TYR A 126 20.68 8.77 2.98
CA TYR A 126 21.02 8.61 4.39
C TYR A 126 20.64 7.19 4.85
N LEU A 127 21.20 6.76 5.98
CA LEU A 127 20.81 5.51 6.63
C LEU A 127 19.67 5.79 7.62
N ASP A 128 18.64 4.96 7.62
CA ASP A 128 17.57 4.91 8.63
C ASP A 128 17.65 3.55 9.36
N ASP A 129 17.95 3.58 10.66
CA ASP A 129 17.86 2.45 11.60
C ASP A 129 16.53 2.58 12.33
N GLN A 130 15.56 1.78 11.90
CA GLN A 130 14.18 1.81 12.39
C GLN A 130 13.93 0.64 13.33
N ARG A 131 13.38 0.94 14.51
CA ARG A 131 12.87 -0.05 15.45
C ARG A 131 11.43 0.21 15.81
N GLY A 132 10.63 -0.82 15.73
CA GLY A 132 9.22 -0.80 16.03
C GLY A 132 8.83 -1.90 17.01
N PHE A 133 7.97 -1.57 17.96
CA PHE A 133 7.26 -2.53 18.78
C PHE A 133 5.85 -2.02 19.01
N ASN A 134 4.88 -2.90 18.88
CA ASN A 134 3.50 -2.61 19.24
C ASN A 134 2.89 -3.82 19.94
N ILE A 135 2.22 -3.59 21.04
CA ILE A 135 1.39 -4.57 21.74
C ILE A 135 -0.02 -4.03 21.85
N GLN A 136 -1.00 -4.86 21.59
CA GLN A 136 -2.38 -4.43 21.57
C GLN A 136 -3.35 -5.49 22.06
N ALA A 137 -4.47 -5.02 22.60
CA ALA A 137 -5.66 -5.81 22.85
C ALA A 137 -6.90 -5.04 22.40
N GLY A 138 -7.98 -5.76 22.16
CA GLY A 138 -9.23 -5.14 21.74
C GLY A 138 -10.45 -5.93 22.21
N TRP A 139 -11.54 -5.19 22.36
CA TRP A 139 -12.84 -5.72 22.71
C TRP A 139 -13.92 -5.17 21.79
N SER A 140 -14.94 -5.98 21.53
CA SER A 140 -16.09 -5.63 20.71
C SER A 140 -17.37 -6.24 21.27
N PRO A 141 -18.49 -5.50 21.27
CA PRO A 141 -19.80 -6.10 21.53
C PRO A 141 -20.27 -7.01 20.38
N GLY A 142 -19.46 -7.12 19.30
CA GLY A 142 -19.80 -7.85 18.07
C GLY A 142 -20.75 -7.07 17.18
N LEU A 143 -21.40 -7.79 16.26
CA LEU A 143 -22.37 -7.22 15.35
C LEU A 143 -23.69 -6.95 16.08
N ILE A 144 -24.11 -5.69 16.13
CA ILE A 144 -25.41 -5.24 16.69
C ILE A 144 -26.16 -4.51 15.59
N GLY A 145 -27.27 -5.10 15.14
CA GLY A 145 -27.96 -4.62 13.92
C GLY A 145 -27.04 -4.79 12.71
N ASP A 146 -26.70 -3.70 12.09
CA ASP A 146 -25.77 -3.65 10.94
C ASP A 146 -24.39 -3.03 11.29
N LEU A 147 -24.12 -2.77 12.57
CA LEU A 147 -22.91 -2.10 13.04
C LEU A 147 -22.06 -3.00 13.91
N THR A 148 -20.75 -2.98 13.67
CA THR A 148 -19.73 -3.54 14.56
C THR A 148 -18.89 -2.40 15.10
N GLN A 149 -18.72 -2.39 16.43
CA GLN A 149 -17.86 -1.44 17.13
C GLN A 149 -16.71 -2.19 17.79
N ARG A 150 -15.50 -1.66 17.69
CA ARG A 150 -14.29 -2.26 18.27
C ARG A 150 -13.53 -1.19 19.04
N PHE A 151 -13.16 -1.52 20.25
CA PHE A 151 -12.33 -0.71 21.13
C PHE A 151 -10.98 -1.39 21.25
N THR A 152 -9.92 -0.67 20.96
CA THR A 152 -8.55 -1.19 21.02
C THR A 152 -7.70 -0.33 21.92
N PHE A 153 -6.70 -0.93 22.53
CA PHE A 153 -5.73 -0.24 23.36
C PHE A 153 -4.40 -0.98 23.33
N GLY A 154 -3.33 -0.26 23.56
CA GLY A 154 -2.00 -0.83 23.48
C GLY A 154 -0.91 0.14 23.87
N ALA A 155 0.32 -0.28 23.58
CA ALA A 155 1.50 0.56 23.68
C ALA A 155 2.38 0.32 22.47
N ALA A 156 3.05 1.37 22.01
CA ALA A 156 3.94 1.34 20.87
C ALA A 156 5.29 2.00 21.18
N LEU A 157 6.33 1.52 20.50
CA LEU A 157 7.62 2.15 20.33
C LEU A 157 7.83 2.33 18.82
N GLU A 158 8.16 3.54 18.42
CA GLU A 158 8.59 3.91 17.08
C GLU A 158 9.92 4.68 17.22
N GLU A 159 11.01 4.13 16.75
CA GLU A 159 12.32 4.74 16.82
C GLU A 159 12.94 4.79 15.43
N HIS A 160 13.42 5.96 15.05
CA HIS A 160 14.19 6.21 13.84
C HIS A 160 15.49 6.90 14.23
N ARG A 161 16.62 6.37 13.78
CA ARG A 161 17.93 6.96 13.92
C ARG A 161 18.55 7.14 12.56
N PHE A 162 18.86 8.37 12.24
CA PHE A 162 19.39 8.72 10.95
C PHE A 162 20.89 8.97 11.00
N SER A 163 21.60 8.47 10.02
CA SER A 163 23.03 8.71 9.92
C SER A 163 23.47 8.98 8.48
N ALA A 164 24.56 9.76 8.38
CA ALA A 164 25.12 10.09 7.08
C ALA A 164 25.81 8.87 6.45
N VAL A 165 25.70 8.76 5.13
CA VAL A 165 26.41 7.74 4.35
C VAL A 165 27.51 8.36 3.49
N ALA A 166 28.55 7.58 3.24
CA ALA A 166 29.57 7.95 2.28
C ALA A 166 28.97 8.11 0.87
N PRO A 167 29.50 9.02 0.05
CA PRO A 167 29.02 9.20 -1.31
C PRO A 167 29.11 7.90 -2.14
N ILE A 168 28.01 7.58 -2.84
CA ILE A 168 27.92 6.52 -3.83
C ILE A 168 27.55 7.20 -5.14
N ASP A 169 28.38 7.02 -6.18
CA ASP A 169 28.25 7.73 -7.45
C ASP A 169 28.19 9.27 -7.31
N GLY A 170 28.94 9.80 -6.36
CA GLY A 170 29.02 11.22 -6.06
C GLY A 170 27.86 11.79 -5.22
N ILE A 171 26.87 10.98 -4.85
CA ILE A 171 25.71 11.38 -4.04
C ILE A 171 25.85 10.81 -2.63
N GLY A 172 26.02 11.66 -1.66
CA GLY A 172 26.05 11.33 -0.22
C GLY A 172 24.91 11.99 0.52
N THR A 173 25.05 12.15 1.81
CA THR A 173 24.09 12.83 2.67
C THR A 173 24.33 14.33 2.63
N THR A 174 23.32 15.09 2.23
CA THR A 174 23.31 16.58 2.27
C THR A 174 22.33 17.08 3.33
N LEU A 175 21.21 16.40 3.52
CA LEU A 175 20.21 16.68 4.53
C LEU A 175 19.91 15.42 5.33
N LEU A 176 19.93 15.53 6.64
CA LEU A 176 19.67 14.42 7.54
C LEU A 176 18.37 14.67 8.30
N PRO A 177 17.40 13.72 8.28
CA PRO A 177 16.21 13.83 9.13
C PRO A 177 16.56 13.85 10.61
N GLU A 178 15.65 14.36 11.44
CA GLU A 178 15.84 14.38 12.88
C GLU A 178 15.50 13.01 13.48
N ASP A 179 16.37 12.50 14.34
CA ASP A 179 16.12 11.29 15.12
C ASP A 179 14.84 11.39 15.92
N ARG A 180 14.08 10.30 15.99
CA ARG A 180 12.80 10.25 16.74
C ARG A 180 12.69 8.96 17.51
N LYS A 181 12.33 9.09 18.81
CA LYS A 181 11.98 7.96 19.66
C LYS A 181 10.66 8.23 20.38
N LEU A 182 9.61 7.62 19.90
CA LEU A 182 8.26 7.75 20.44
C LEU A 182 7.88 6.47 21.17
N ILE A 183 7.62 6.57 22.47
CA ILE A 183 7.08 5.47 23.28
C ILE A 183 5.79 5.97 23.89
N TYR A 184 4.69 5.29 23.62
CA TYR A 184 3.38 5.77 23.99
C TYR A 184 2.33 4.67 24.19
N PRO A 185 1.51 4.77 25.23
CA PRO A 185 0.22 4.10 25.28
C PRO A 185 -0.75 4.77 24.30
N TRP A 186 -1.68 3.98 23.78
CA TRP A 186 -2.69 4.47 22.86
C TRP A 186 -4.03 3.76 23.05
N ILE A 187 -5.09 4.44 22.61
CA ILE A 187 -6.44 3.92 22.50
C ILE A 187 -6.94 4.07 21.06
N GLY A 188 -7.83 3.18 20.66
CA GLY A 188 -8.41 3.21 19.32
C GLY A 188 -9.87 2.78 19.32
N TYR A 189 -10.58 3.23 18.32
CA TYR A 189 -11.96 2.90 18.03
C TYR A 189 -12.14 2.60 16.56
N GLU A 190 -12.94 1.59 16.25
CA GLU A 190 -13.31 1.23 14.88
C GLU A 190 -14.82 0.95 14.81
N LEU A 191 -15.44 1.50 13.77
CA LEU A 191 -16.83 1.29 13.41
C LEU A 191 -16.91 0.70 12.01
N ILE A 192 -17.63 -0.40 11.83
CA ILE A 192 -17.85 -1.06 10.55
C ILE A 192 -19.35 -1.27 10.36
N GLN A 193 -19.88 -0.75 9.27
CA GLN A 193 -21.24 -1.05 8.85
C GLN A 193 -21.25 -2.32 7.98
N ASN A 194 -22.05 -3.31 8.37
CA ASN A 194 -22.19 -4.58 7.65
C ASN A 194 -23.00 -4.38 6.34
N ARG A 195 -22.40 -3.71 5.38
CA ARG A 195 -22.99 -3.45 4.06
C ARG A 195 -22.03 -3.85 2.96
N PHE A 196 -22.11 -5.11 2.57
CA PHE A 196 -21.31 -5.67 1.47
C PHE A 196 -22.17 -5.83 0.22
N VAL A 197 -21.52 -5.66 -0.93
CA VAL A 197 -22.09 -5.98 -2.25
C VAL A 197 -21.14 -6.88 -3.00
N VAL A 198 -21.68 -7.76 -3.82
CA VAL A 198 -20.90 -8.59 -4.73
C VAL A 198 -20.82 -7.88 -6.06
N GLU A 199 -19.62 -7.60 -6.52
CA GLU A 199 -19.34 -7.00 -7.82
C GLU A 199 -18.45 -7.92 -8.66
N GLN A 200 -18.35 -7.67 -9.97
CA GLN A 200 -17.44 -8.32 -10.88
C GLN A 200 -16.71 -7.28 -11.70
N ASN A 201 -15.44 -7.56 -12.02
CA ASN A 201 -14.62 -6.68 -12.85
C ASN A 201 -14.38 -5.29 -12.23
N ARG A 202 -14.34 -5.20 -10.93
CA ARG A 202 -13.97 -3.97 -10.25
C ARG A 202 -12.45 -3.89 -10.05
N ASP A 203 -11.91 -4.71 -9.17
CA ASP A 203 -10.47 -4.81 -8.90
C ASP A 203 -9.85 -6.07 -9.52
N GLN A 204 -10.65 -7.07 -9.82
CA GLN A 204 -10.25 -8.29 -10.51
C GLN A 204 -10.99 -8.41 -11.84
N MET A 205 -10.55 -9.31 -12.69
CA MET A 205 -11.19 -9.56 -13.97
C MET A 205 -11.84 -10.94 -14.00
N GLY A 206 -13.16 -10.96 -14.20
CA GLY A 206 -13.96 -12.18 -14.32
C GLY A 206 -14.21 -12.94 -13.02
N ARG A 207 -13.97 -12.33 -11.87
CA ARG A 207 -14.24 -12.89 -10.53
C ARG A 207 -15.26 -12.06 -9.78
N ALA A 208 -15.99 -12.72 -8.90
CA ALA A 208 -16.85 -12.05 -7.93
C ALA A 208 -16.00 -11.51 -6.76
N GLU A 209 -16.30 -10.32 -6.33
CA GLU A 209 -15.61 -9.57 -5.30
C GLU A 209 -16.60 -9.05 -4.28
N ASP A 210 -16.33 -9.30 -2.99
CA ASP A 210 -17.11 -8.73 -1.90
C ASP A 210 -16.55 -7.35 -1.56
N ILE A 211 -17.32 -6.33 -1.83
CA ILE A 211 -16.93 -4.93 -1.60
C ILE A 211 -17.71 -4.41 -0.40
N LEU A 212 -16.98 -3.92 0.60
CA LEU A 212 -17.58 -3.19 1.72
C LEU A 212 -18.01 -1.80 1.22
N LEU A 213 -19.31 -1.61 1.16
CA LEU A 213 -19.95 -0.29 1.01
C LEU A 213 -20.56 0.08 2.37
N GLY A 214 -20.77 1.27 2.68
CA GLY A 214 -21.21 1.71 3.99
C GLY A 214 -20.04 2.24 4.80
N TRP A 215 -20.33 2.65 6.02
CA TRP A 215 -19.36 3.32 6.85
C TRP A 215 -18.29 2.35 7.38
N HIS A 216 -17.04 2.73 7.19
CA HIS A 216 -15.91 2.19 7.92
C HIS A 216 -15.11 3.36 8.46
N ALA A 217 -15.04 3.49 9.76
CA ALA A 217 -14.32 4.56 10.44
C ALA A 217 -13.36 3.96 11.46
N SER A 218 -12.16 4.49 11.56
CA SER A 218 -11.21 4.15 12.62
C SER A 218 -10.47 5.39 13.11
N ALA A 219 -10.16 5.40 14.40
CA ALA A 219 -9.33 6.43 15.00
C ALA A 219 -8.43 5.81 16.07
N ARG A 220 -7.19 6.30 16.17
CA ARG A 220 -6.22 5.97 17.21
C ARG A 220 -5.61 7.24 17.74
N LEU A 221 -5.47 7.34 19.07
CA LEU A 221 -4.82 8.44 19.75
C LEU A 221 -3.83 7.90 20.78
N GLY A 222 -2.59 8.37 20.74
CA GLY A 222 -1.52 8.03 21.66
C GLY A 222 -0.85 9.26 22.26
N LEU A 223 -0.18 9.11 23.37
CA LEU A 223 0.60 10.17 24.02
C LEU A 223 2.01 9.67 24.32
N ALA A 224 2.98 10.18 23.56
CA ALA A 224 4.39 9.98 23.86
C ALA A 224 4.82 10.99 24.94
N ALA A 225 5.63 10.54 25.89
CA ALA A 225 6.18 11.37 26.93
C ALA A 225 7.48 10.78 27.51
N GLY A 226 8.34 11.61 28.06
CA GLY A 226 9.57 11.19 28.73
C GLY A 226 9.34 10.18 29.86
N ALA A 227 8.18 10.23 30.52
CA ALA A 227 7.78 9.25 31.54
C ALA A 227 7.68 7.81 30.99
N PHE A 228 7.48 7.65 29.70
CA PHE A 228 7.45 6.33 29.02
C PHE A 228 8.80 6.02 28.31
N GLY A 229 9.77 6.94 28.34
CA GLY A 229 11.06 6.80 27.68
C GLY A 229 11.12 7.38 26.26
N ALA A 230 10.12 8.18 25.87
CA ALA A 230 10.15 8.93 24.61
C ALA A 230 11.14 10.12 24.72
N ASP A 231 11.73 10.53 23.60
CA ASP A 231 12.63 11.68 23.50
C ASP A 231 11.89 13.03 23.54
N ARG A 232 10.60 13.02 23.23
CA ARG A 232 9.73 14.19 23.15
C ARG A 232 8.31 13.93 23.65
N ARG A 233 7.58 14.99 23.95
CA ARG A 233 6.15 14.91 24.25
C ARG A 233 5.35 15.18 22.97
N ALA A 234 4.55 14.21 22.57
CA ALA A 234 3.73 14.32 21.36
C ALA A 234 2.39 13.59 21.53
N TRP A 235 1.32 14.18 21.03
CA TRP A 235 0.10 13.46 20.71
C TRP A 235 0.24 12.82 19.33
N ILE A 236 0.05 11.53 19.25
CA ILE A 236 0.14 10.77 18.00
C ILE A 236 -1.28 10.38 17.59
N TYR A 237 -1.67 10.72 16.38
CA TYR A 237 -3.01 10.45 15.88
C TYR A 237 -2.97 9.78 14.52
N LYS A 238 -3.88 8.82 14.32
CA LYS A 238 -4.17 8.18 13.04
C LYS A 238 -5.67 8.01 12.94
N GLY A 239 -6.22 8.16 11.73
CA GLY A 239 -7.62 7.89 11.48
C GLY A 239 -7.86 7.57 10.02
N ALA A 240 -8.94 6.84 9.78
CA ALA A 240 -9.44 6.53 8.45
C ALA A 240 -10.96 6.57 8.47
N LEU A 241 -11.52 7.01 7.36
CA LEU A 241 -12.95 7.02 7.12
C LEU A 241 -13.21 6.62 5.69
N SER A 242 -14.10 5.68 5.46
CA SER A 242 -14.57 5.36 4.13
C SER A 242 -16.07 5.16 4.09
N TYR A 243 -16.64 5.52 2.97
CA TYR A 243 -18.04 5.27 2.65
C TYR A 243 -18.20 5.07 1.16
N GLY A 244 -18.98 4.06 0.79
CA GLY A 244 -19.33 3.80 -0.59
C GLY A 244 -20.80 3.53 -0.76
N ASP A 245 -21.25 3.64 -1.98
CA ASP A 245 -22.62 3.32 -2.36
C ASP A 245 -22.71 2.79 -3.78
N ARG A 246 -23.76 2.03 -4.02
CA ARG A 246 -24.14 1.47 -5.31
C ARG A 246 -25.58 1.86 -5.59
N PRO A 247 -25.80 3.06 -6.17
CA PRO A 247 -27.16 3.58 -6.40
C PRO A 247 -27.95 2.73 -7.39
N ASN A 248 -27.28 1.98 -8.26
CA ASN A 248 -27.89 1.05 -9.21
C ASN A 248 -26.87 -0.03 -9.64
N ASP A 249 -27.30 -0.96 -10.49
CA ASP A 249 -26.48 -2.11 -10.92
C ASP A 249 -25.31 -1.73 -11.84
N THR A 250 -25.27 -0.52 -12.32
CA THR A 250 -24.23 -0.06 -13.26
C THR A 250 -23.25 0.93 -12.67
N GLN A 251 -23.54 1.49 -11.50
CA GLN A 251 -22.74 2.56 -10.90
C GLN A 251 -22.40 2.23 -9.47
N SER A 252 -21.15 2.39 -9.12
CA SER A 252 -20.67 2.35 -7.74
C SER A 252 -19.63 3.43 -7.48
N TRP A 253 -19.55 3.87 -6.26
CA TRP A 253 -18.52 4.82 -5.84
C TRP A 253 -18.05 4.51 -4.41
N LEU A 254 -16.82 4.89 -4.13
CA LEU A 254 -16.18 4.76 -2.83
C LEU A 254 -15.34 6.00 -2.59
N VAL A 255 -15.51 6.61 -1.43
CA VAL A 255 -14.64 7.69 -0.95
C VAL A 255 -13.97 7.22 0.33
N SER A 256 -12.66 7.39 0.42
CA SER A 256 -11.89 7.15 1.62
C SER A 256 -11.04 8.37 1.97
N SER A 257 -10.83 8.58 3.24
CA SER A 257 -9.92 9.59 3.78
C SER A 257 -9.10 8.95 4.87
N GLU A 258 -7.80 9.23 4.86
CA GLU A 258 -6.85 8.81 5.88
C GLU A 258 -6.10 10.04 6.38
N PHE A 259 -5.81 10.08 7.66
CA PHE A 259 -4.95 11.09 8.24
C PHE A 259 -4.07 10.48 9.32
N SER A 260 -2.85 10.97 9.41
CA SER A 260 -1.91 10.60 10.45
C SER A 260 -0.96 11.75 10.73
N GLY A 261 -0.38 11.77 11.93
CA GLY A 261 0.59 12.79 12.29
C GLY A 261 0.81 12.86 13.79
N ARG A 262 1.53 13.91 14.17
CA ARG A 262 1.84 14.25 15.55
C ARG A 262 1.50 15.70 15.84
N TYR A 263 1.16 15.98 17.10
CA TYR A 263 1.11 17.33 17.63
C TYR A 263 2.16 17.44 18.73
N GLU A 264 3.19 18.21 18.47
CA GLU A 264 4.33 18.40 19.36
C GLU A 264 4.81 19.86 19.34
N ASN A 265 5.41 20.35 20.42
CA ASN A 265 5.94 21.71 20.52
C ASN A 265 4.95 22.83 20.15
N GLY A 266 3.64 22.58 20.34
CA GLY A 266 2.59 23.56 20.02
C GLY A 266 2.14 23.58 18.56
N GLY A 267 2.60 22.65 17.72
CA GLY A 267 2.26 22.55 16.30
C GLY A 267 2.07 21.13 15.78
N SER A 268 1.56 21.00 14.58
CA SER A 268 1.52 19.72 13.85
C SER A 268 2.92 19.37 13.33
N ALA A 269 3.25 18.09 13.30
CA ALA A 269 4.49 17.55 12.76
C ALA A 269 4.22 16.22 12.03
N GLY A 270 4.86 16.01 10.89
CA GLY A 270 4.71 14.81 10.09
C GLY A 270 3.26 14.49 9.73
N THR A 271 2.42 15.50 9.54
CA THR A 271 0.99 15.31 9.30
C THR A 271 0.74 15.10 7.82
N LEU A 272 0.08 14.00 7.48
CA LEU A 272 -0.38 13.69 6.14
C LEU A 272 -1.87 13.37 6.17
N SER A 273 -2.63 14.00 5.27
CA SER A 273 -4.03 13.70 5.02
C SER A 273 -4.21 13.32 3.56
N THR A 274 -4.85 12.19 3.31
CA THR A 274 -5.15 11.67 1.96
C THR A 274 -6.65 11.55 1.79
N ILE A 275 -7.17 11.94 0.64
CA ILE A 275 -8.54 11.66 0.19
C ILE A 275 -8.43 10.90 -1.13
N ASP A 276 -9.15 9.80 -1.25
CA ASP A 276 -9.23 8.97 -2.46
C ASP A 276 -10.70 8.70 -2.78
N ALA A 277 -11.15 9.13 -3.94
CA ALA A 277 -12.48 8.92 -4.45
C ALA A 277 -12.44 8.12 -5.74
N ARG A 278 -13.24 7.07 -5.81
CA ARG A 278 -13.37 6.18 -6.97
C ARG A 278 -14.81 6.13 -7.42
N TYR A 279 -15.00 6.15 -8.73
CA TYR A 279 -16.30 5.97 -9.37
C TYR A 279 -16.16 5.01 -10.53
N ASP A 280 -17.01 4.01 -10.55
CA ASP A 280 -17.10 3.01 -11.62
C ASP A 280 -18.46 3.08 -12.28
N HIS A 281 -18.47 3.16 -13.62
CA HIS A 281 -19.69 3.06 -14.43
C HIS A 281 -19.55 1.93 -15.44
N ARG A 282 -20.32 0.88 -15.25
CA ARG A 282 -20.40 -0.27 -16.12
C ARG A 282 -21.49 -0.06 -17.16
N PHE A 283 -21.11 0.19 -18.40
CA PHE A 283 -22.08 0.34 -19.51
C PHE A 283 -22.70 -0.99 -19.92
N ASN A 284 -21.91 -2.06 -19.89
CA ASN A 284 -22.32 -3.43 -20.21
C ASN A 284 -21.31 -4.41 -19.59
N ALA A 285 -21.43 -5.70 -19.93
CA ALA A 285 -20.55 -6.74 -19.42
C ALA A 285 -19.08 -6.60 -19.86
N PHE A 286 -18.83 -5.84 -20.92
CA PHE A 286 -17.50 -5.74 -21.56
C PHE A 286 -16.81 -4.38 -21.37
N THR A 287 -17.53 -3.40 -20.79
CA THR A 287 -17.04 -2.02 -20.82
C THR A 287 -17.36 -1.29 -19.52
N THR A 288 -16.31 -0.79 -18.84
CA THR A 288 -16.45 -0.01 -17.60
C THR A 288 -15.57 1.24 -17.69
N THR A 289 -16.12 2.40 -17.35
CA THR A 289 -15.35 3.61 -17.08
C THR A 289 -14.99 3.65 -15.60
N HIS A 290 -13.74 3.87 -15.32
CA HIS A 290 -13.19 4.07 -13.99
C HIS A 290 -12.64 5.49 -13.86
N VAL A 291 -13.05 6.19 -12.80
CA VAL A 291 -12.53 7.51 -12.46
C VAL A 291 -11.99 7.46 -11.04
N ARG A 292 -10.76 7.92 -10.86
CA ARG A 292 -10.15 8.08 -9.53
C ARG A 292 -9.67 9.51 -9.35
N VAL A 293 -9.95 10.06 -8.19
CA VAL A 293 -9.43 11.36 -7.76
C VAL A 293 -8.74 11.14 -6.43
N ARG A 294 -7.46 11.49 -6.36
CA ARG A 294 -6.68 11.44 -5.12
C ARG A 294 -6.11 12.82 -4.82
N GLY A 295 -6.15 13.20 -3.55
CA GLY A 295 -5.51 14.39 -3.02
C GLY A 295 -4.74 14.07 -1.75
N ASP A 296 -3.52 14.57 -1.64
CA ASP A 296 -2.67 14.46 -0.46
C ASP A 296 -2.31 15.86 0.04
N ILE A 297 -2.40 16.06 1.35
CA ILE A 297 -2.05 17.31 2.02
C ILE A 297 -1.10 16.98 3.16
N GLY A 298 0.17 17.33 2.97
CA GLY A 298 1.18 17.31 4.01
C GLY A 298 1.23 18.64 4.77
N GLN A 299 1.56 18.56 6.04
CA GLN A 299 1.81 19.71 6.88
C GLN A 299 2.99 19.41 7.80
N ASN A 300 4.06 20.19 7.68
CA ASN A 300 5.31 19.97 8.39
C ASN A 300 5.78 18.50 8.27
N LEU A 301 5.85 18.00 7.04
CA LEU A 301 6.29 16.64 6.76
C LEU A 301 7.73 16.44 7.22
N ASP A 302 8.00 15.28 7.79
CA ASP A 302 9.36 14.89 8.11
C ASP A 302 10.17 14.65 6.81
N LEU A 303 11.46 14.90 6.81
CA LEU A 303 12.34 14.73 5.64
C LEU A 303 12.37 13.28 5.11
N ASP A 304 12.12 12.31 5.98
CA ASP A 304 12.02 10.88 5.65
C ASP A 304 10.66 10.48 5.08
N GLN A 305 9.69 11.40 5.03
CA GLN A 305 8.34 11.16 4.48
C GLN A 305 7.98 12.16 3.37
N PRO A 306 8.75 12.23 2.29
CA PRO A 306 8.49 13.16 1.20
C PRO A 306 7.23 12.76 0.42
N LEU A 307 6.46 13.75 -0.01
CA LEU A 307 5.37 13.56 -0.94
C LEU A 307 5.88 13.70 -2.38
N ALA A 308 5.62 12.70 -3.20
CA ALA A 308 6.03 12.70 -4.60
C ALA A 308 4.96 12.11 -5.51
N LEU A 309 4.89 12.58 -6.76
CA LEU A 309 4.16 11.95 -7.85
C LEU A 309 5.09 11.60 -9.00
N GLY A 310 4.82 10.45 -9.62
CA GLY A 310 5.56 9.97 -10.77
C GLY A 310 4.96 8.71 -11.38
N GLY A 311 5.73 8.02 -12.19
CA GLY A 311 5.31 6.82 -12.89
C GLY A 311 5.05 5.61 -11.98
N ASP A 312 5.46 5.67 -10.74
CA ASP A 312 5.26 4.63 -9.73
C ASP A 312 3.95 4.77 -8.94
N ASN A 313 3.31 5.93 -8.98
CA ASN A 313 2.14 6.21 -8.15
C ASN A 313 1.01 7.01 -8.83
N GLY A 314 0.93 6.95 -10.18
CA GLY A 314 -0.25 7.38 -10.91
C GLY A 314 -0.04 8.30 -12.10
N LEU A 315 1.12 8.93 -12.28
CA LEU A 315 1.48 9.64 -13.50
C LEU A 315 2.27 8.71 -14.43
N ARG A 316 1.57 7.80 -15.10
CA ARG A 316 2.16 6.69 -15.86
C ARG A 316 3.15 7.09 -16.94
N GLY A 317 3.00 8.31 -17.49
CA GLY A 317 3.88 8.87 -18.51
C GLY A 317 5.18 9.47 -17.98
N TYR A 318 5.41 9.51 -16.65
CA TYR A 318 6.52 10.23 -16.04
C TYR A 318 7.54 9.29 -15.37
N PRO A 319 8.78 9.79 -15.12
CA PRO A 319 9.78 9.05 -14.34
C PRO A 319 9.32 8.74 -12.90
N TYR A 320 10.04 7.84 -12.28
CA TYR A 320 9.89 7.46 -10.88
C TYR A 320 10.05 8.67 -9.94
N ARG A 321 9.08 8.93 -9.04
CA ARG A 321 9.10 10.05 -8.07
C ARG A 321 9.53 11.39 -8.71
N TYR A 322 8.85 11.76 -9.80
CA TYR A 322 9.27 12.87 -10.65
C TYR A 322 9.03 14.24 -10.02
N ALA A 323 7.85 14.50 -9.48
CA ALA A 323 7.46 15.77 -8.88
C ALA A 323 7.36 15.64 -7.36
N ASN A 324 7.90 16.63 -6.63
CA ASN A 324 7.95 16.63 -5.17
C ASN A 324 7.29 17.89 -4.57
N GLY A 325 6.74 17.79 -3.36
CA GLY A 325 6.15 18.90 -2.64
C GLY A 325 5.47 18.48 -1.35
N GLU A 326 4.62 19.35 -0.81
CA GLU A 326 3.83 19.09 0.40
C GLU A 326 2.40 18.68 0.10
N ARG A 327 1.91 18.95 -1.10
CA ARG A 327 0.53 18.66 -1.51
C ARG A 327 0.50 18.07 -2.89
N SER A 328 -0.42 17.15 -3.12
CA SER A 328 -0.64 16.58 -4.45
C SER A 328 -2.11 16.47 -4.80
N ALA A 329 -2.40 16.47 -6.08
CA ALA A 329 -3.68 16.07 -6.65
C ALA A 329 -3.45 15.23 -7.90
N LEU A 330 -4.20 14.15 -8.02
CA LEU A 330 -4.13 13.23 -9.15
C LEU A 330 -5.55 12.85 -9.58
N VAL A 331 -5.79 12.89 -10.88
CA VAL A 331 -7.02 12.40 -11.50
C VAL A 331 -6.65 11.37 -12.55
N THR A 332 -7.26 10.20 -12.47
CA THR A 332 -7.14 9.13 -13.47
C THR A 332 -8.50 8.88 -14.08
N LEU A 333 -8.58 8.90 -15.39
CA LEU A 333 -9.73 8.44 -16.17
C LEU A 333 -9.29 7.22 -16.97
N GLU A 334 -9.94 6.10 -16.78
CA GLU A 334 -9.64 4.86 -17.47
C GLU A 334 -10.90 4.21 -18.03
N GLN A 335 -10.88 3.93 -19.33
CA GLN A 335 -11.91 3.13 -20.00
C GLN A 335 -11.39 1.71 -20.14
N ARG A 336 -12.02 0.77 -19.48
CA ARG A 336 -11.67 -0.66 -19.44
C ARG A 336 -12.53 -1.46 -20.39
N PHE A 337 -11.89 -2.41 -21.07
CA PHE A 337 -12.53 -3.32 -22.00
C PHE A 337 -12.23 -4.76 -21.57
N TYR A 338 -13.25 -5.55 -21.41
CA TYR A 338 -13.16 -6.96 -21.07
C TYR A 338 -13.55 -7.78 -22.30
N THR A 339 -12.90 -8.92 -22.50
CA THR A 339 -13.19 -9.80 -23.61
C THR A 339 -13.45 -11.22 -23.13
N ASP A 340 -14.08 -12.03 -23.97
CA ASP A 340 -14.22 -13.47 -23.75
C ASP A 340 -13.00 -14.26 -24.20
N TRP A 341 -11.95 -13.56 -24.70
CA TRP A 341 -10.72 -14.22 -25.13
C TRP A 341 -9.98 -14.81 -23.95
N TYR A 342 -9.80 -16.14 -24.01
CA TYR A 342 -9.25 -16.93 -22.92
C TYR A 342 -8.15 -17.87 -23.44
N PRO A 343 -6.99 -17.28 -23.88
CA PRO A 343 -5.91 -18.06 -24.45
C PRO A 343 -5.33 -19.04 -23.45
N PHE A 344 -5.01 -20.24 -23.99
CA PHE A 344 -4.44 -21.36 -23.24
C PHE A 344 -5.23 -21.79 -22.00
N ARG A 345 -6.44 -21.30 -21.82
CA ARG A 345 -7.24 -21.45 -20.57
C ARG A 345 -6.45 -21.04 -19.31
N LEU A 346 -5.59 -20.02 -19.43
CA LEU A 346 -4.74 -19.51 -18.37
C LEU A 346 -5.06 -18.05 -18.05
N PHE A 347 -5.32 -17.22 -19.06
CA PHE A 347 -5.50 -15.78 -18.89
C PHE A 347 -6.82 -15.32 -19.48
N ARG A 348 -7.57 -14.50 -18.76
CA ARG A 348 -8.58 -13.63 -19.36
C ARG A 348 -7.87 -12.38 -19.85
N VAL A 349 -8.24 -11.92 -21.04
CA VAL A 349 -7.62 -10.77 -21.69
C VAL A 349 -8.60 -9.62 -21.71
N GLY A 350 -8.11 -8.44 -21.38
CA GLY A 350 -8.80 -7.17 -21.48
C GLY A 350 -7.83 -6.08 -21.94
N GLY A 351 -8.32 -4.87 -22.05
CA GLY A 351 -7.53 -3.71 -22.38
C GLY A 351 -8.04 -2.47 -21.67
N ALA A 352 -7.24 -1.42 -21.69
CA ALA A 352 -7.63 -0.11 -21.20
C ALA A 352 -7.05 1.00 -22.07
N VAL A 353 -7.76 2.11 -22.13
CA VAL A 353 -7.22 3.41 -22.53
C VAL A 353 -7.38 4.35 -21.35
N PHE A 354 -6.40 5.24 -21.14
CA PHE A 354 -6.39 6.07 -19.95
C PHE A 354 -5.80 7.45 -20.19
N MET A 355 -6.12 8.35 -19.28
CA MET A 355 -5.55 9.66 -19.14
C MET A 355 -5.32 9.92 -17.65
N ASP A 356 -4.10 10.36 -17.32
CA ASP A 356 -3.75 10.80 -15.98
C ASP A 356 -3.43 12.31 -16.01
N ALA A 357 -3.82 13.01 -14.95
CA ALA A 357 -3.48 14.41 -14.75
C ALA A 357 -3.19 14.65 -13.27
N GLY A 358 -2.01 15.17 -12.97
CA GLY A 358 -1.58 15.38 -11.60
C GLY A 358 -0.73 16.62 -11.42
N ARG A 359 -0.70 17.12 -10.20
CA ARG A 359 0.13 18.24 -9.80
C ARG A 359 0.65 18.03 -8.39
N VAL A 360 1.89 18.45 -8.16
CA VAL A 360 2.46 18.58 -6.83
C VAL A 360 2.80 20.05 -6.60
N TRP A 361 2.64 20.54 -5.39
CA TRP A 361 2.97 21.91 -5.01
C TRP A 361 3.29 22.01 -3.51
N GLY A 362 3.84 23.15 -3.11
CA GLY A 362 4.36 23.39 -1.77
C GLY A 362 5.88 23.40 -1.75
N ASP A 363 6.42 23.67 -0.58
CA ASP A 363 7.86 23.80 -0.42
C ASP A 363 8.53 22.44 -0.26
N THR A 364 9.76 22.35 -0.71
CA THR A 364 10.68 21.24 -0.45
C THR A 364 12.00 21.83 0.03
N PRO A 365 12.86 21.05 0.68
CA PRO A 365 14.17 21.53 1.09
C PRO A 365 15.03 22.10 -0.06
N GLU A 366 14.80 21.62 -1.28
CA GLU A 366 15.47 22.06 -2.51
C GLU A 366 14.76 23.22 -3.19
N GLY A 367 13.70 23.72 -2.62
CA GLY A 367 12.80 24.72 -3.22
C GLY A 367 11.64 24.09 -3.98
N PRO A 368 10.59 24.88 -4.29
CA PRO A 368 9.36 24.38 -4.87
C PRO A 368 9.57 23.81 -6.29
N ASP A 369 8.90 22.71 -6.59
CA ASP A 369 8.79 22.15 -7.95
C ASP A 369 7.63 22.84 -8.69
N ASN A 370 7.95 23.80 -9.56
CA ASN A 370 6.95 24.57 -10.33
C ASN A 370 6.64 23.91 -11.68
N LEU A 371 6.39 22.62 -11.70
CA LEU A 371 6.16 21.83 -12.93
C LEU A 371 4.75 22.02 -13.53
N GLY A 372 3.83 22.69 -12.82
CA GLY A 372 2.44 22.85 -13.27
C GLY A 372 1.63 21.55 -13.16
N VAL A 373 0.63 21.41 -14.02
CA VAL A 373 -0.17 20.19 -14.15
C VAL A 373 0.47 19.28 -15.18
N LEU A 374 0.92 18.12 -14.74
CA LEU A 374 1.50 17.06 -15.58
C LEU A 374 0.38 16.17 -16.09
N LYS A 375 0.40 15.81 -17.36
CA LYS A 375 -0.63 15.01 -18.01
C LYS A 375 -0.01 13.93 -18.89
N ASP A 376 -0.63 12.78 -18.91
CA ASP A 376 -0.29 11.73 -19.85
C ASP A 376 -1.53 11.01 -20.37
N ILE A 377 -1.34 10.31 -21.48
CA ILE A 377 -2.33 9.43 -22.09
C ILE A 377 -1.68 8.10 -22.41
N GLY A 378 -2.46 7.04 -22.40
CA GLY A 378 -1.93 5.75 -22.74
C GLY A 378 -2.98 4.69 -22.97
N PHE A 379 -2.48 3.52 -23.27
CA PHE A 379 -3.28 2.31 -23.41
C PHE A 379 -2.51 1.10 -22.94
N GLY A 380 -3.21 0.03 -22.62
CA GLY A 380 -2.56 -1.18 -22.17
C GLY A 380 -3.44 -2.42 -22.18
N LEU A 381 -2.75 -3.54 -21.95
CA LEU A 381 -3.37 -4.85 -21.79
C LEU A 381 -3.64 -5.14 -20.31
N ARG A 382 -4.68 -5.92 -20.08
CA ARG A 382 -5.06 -6.44 -18.76
C ARG A 382 -5.14 -7.95 -18.86
N LEU A 383 -4.31 -8.66 -18.09
CA LEU A 383 -4.22 -10.11 -18.13
C LEU A 383 -4.52 -10.68 -16.73
N ALA A 384 -5.67 -11.30 -16.56
CA ALA A 384 -6.03 -11.95 -15.30
C ALA A 384 -5.70 -13.44 -15.34
N ASN A 385 -4.83 -13.89 -14.45
CA ASN A 385 -4.54 -15.32 -14.31
C ASN A 385 -5.71 -16.02 -13.59
N THR A 386 -6.35 -16.96 -14.27
CA THR A 386 -7.51 -17.69 -13.75
C THR A 386 -7.15 -18.88 -12.86
N ARG A 387 -5.87 -19.31 -12.88
CA ARG A 387 -5.38 -20.45 -12.10
C ARG A 387 -4.62 -20.04 -10.85
N SER A 388 -4.29 -18.76 -10.71
CA SER A 388 -3.70 -18.22 -9.48
C SER A 388 -4.80 -17.89 -8.46
N GLY A 389 -4.64 -18.31 -7.22
CA GLY A 389 -5.52 -17.93 -6.12
C GLY A 389 -5.42 -16.45 -5.73
N LEU A 390 -4.41 -15.73 -6.23
CA LEU A 390 -4.10 -14.36 -5.82
C LEU A 390 -4.99 -13.29 -6.47
N GLY A 391 -5.78 -13.63 -7.52
CA GLY A 391 -6.71 -12.69 -8.15
C GLY A 391 -6.08 -11.45 -8.81
N ARG A 392 -4.75 -11.43 -8.98
CA ARG A 392 -4.03 -10.26 -9.50
C ARG A 392 -4.17 -10.15 -11.01
N VAL A 393 -4.32 -8.92 -11.49
CA VAL A 393 -4.32 -8.57 -12.91
C VAL A 393 -2.94 -8.03 -13.28
N ILE A 394 -2.36 -8.53 -14.35
CA ILE A 394 -1.13 -7.98 -14.92
C ILE A 394 -1.53 -6.84 -15.86
N HIS A 395 -1.02 -5.65 -15.59
CA HIS A 395 -1.15 -4.46 -16.43
C HIS A 395 0.12 -4.30 -17.25
N ILE A 396 -0.02 -4.12 -18.54
CA ILE A 396 1.07 -3.83 -19.47
C ILE A 396 0.67 -2.58 -20.23
N ASP A 397 1.23 -1.44 -19.83
CA ASP A 397 0.82 -0.13 -20.32
C ASP A 397 1.93 0.57 -21.11
N ILE A 398 1.50 1.35 -22.08
CA ILE A 398 2.32 2.33 -22.80
C ILE A 398 1.68 3.69 -22.55
N ALA A 399 2.46 4.61 -22.00
CA ALA A 399 2.02 5.97 -21.69
C ALA A 399 2.90 7.00 -22.39
N HIS A 400 2.28 8.09 -22.82
CA HIS A 400 2.92 9.24 -23.45
C HIS A 400 2.68 10.50 -22.62
N PRO A 401 3.74 11.14 -22.08
CA PRO A 401 3.60 12.40 -21.36
C PRO A 401 3.25 13.52 -22.36
N LEU A 402 2.25 14.34 -22.01
CA LEU A 402 1.80 15.45 -22.86
C LEU A 402 2.56 16.75 -22.56
N ASP A 403 3.07 16.90 -21.34
CA ASP A 403 3.76 18.09 -20.86
C ASP A 403 5.24 17.76 -20.52
N GLY A 404 5.84 16.77 -21.20
CA GLY A 404 7.20 16.32 -20.93
C GLY A 404 8.26 17.29 -21.45
N GLY A 405 9.25 17.61 -20.60
CA GLY A 405 10.48 18.29 -21.00
C GLY A 405 11.43 17.36 -21.78
N ALA A 406 12.60 17.87 -22.15
CA ALA A 406 13.63 17.11 -22.87
C ALA A 406 14.23 15.96 -21.99
N ASP A 407 14.04 16.03 -20.70
CA ASP A 407 14.47 15.07 -19.68
C ASP A 407 13.55 13.84 -19.57
N ILE A 408 12.36 13.88 -20.20
CA ILE A 408 11.37 12.81 -20.12
C ILE A 408 11.32 12.03 -21.43
N SER A 409 11.39 10.71 -21.34
CA SER A 409 11.18 9.84 -22.49
C SER A 409 9.76 10.02 -23.05
N LYS A 410 9.64 10.16 -24.37
CA LYS A 410 8.35 10.32 -25.05
C LYS A 410 7.40 9.14 -24.89
N LEU A 411 7.91 7.98 -24.55
CA LEU A 411 7.12 6.79 -24.26
C LEU A 411 7.64 6.15 -22.98
N GLN A 412 6.73 5.85 -22.08
CA GLN A 412 6.96 5.05 -20.89
C GLN A 412 6.28 3.70 -21.07
N PHE A 413 7.02 2.65 -20.75
CA PHE A 413 6.52 1.28 -20.73
C PHE A 413 6.41 0.82 -19.28
N LEU A 414 5.22 0.36 -18.90
CA LEU A 414 4.92 -0.07 -17.54
C LEU A 414 4.45 -1.52 -17.53
N ILE A 415 4.89 -2.26 -16.53
CA ILE A 415 4.36 -3.58 -16.19
C ILE A 415 4.13 -3.57 -14.68
N SER A 416 2.91 -3.81 -14.28
CA SER A 416 2.56 -3.98 -12.88
C SER A 416 1.67 -5.19 -12.69
N THR A 417 1.71 -5.75 -11.49
CA THR A 417 0.79 -6.79 -11.06
C THR A 417 -0.01 -6.22 -9.91
N GLU A 418 -1.21 -5.78 -10.19
CA GLU A 418 -2.04 -5.08 -9.23
C GLU A 418 -3.34 -5.85 -8.95
N GLN A 419 -3.83 -5.71 -7.74
CA GLN A 419 -5.28 -5.59 -7.56
C GLN A 419 -5.55 -4.19 -8.08
N SER A 420 -6.36 -4.04 -9.12
CA SER A 420 -6.47 -2.76 -9.81
C SER A 420 -6.77 -1.64 -8.81
N PHE A 421 -5.85 -0.69 -8.73
CA PHE A 421 -5.83 0.56 -7.97
C PHE A 421 -6.15 0.54 -6.48
#